data_8fb44a3004fd06617e922e0edbf2408d
#
_entry.id   8fb44a3004fd06617e922e0edbf2408d
#
_cell.length_a   1.000
_cell.length_b   1.000
_cell.length_c   1.000
_cell.angle_alpha   90.00
_cell.angle_beta   90.00
_cell.angle_gamma   90.00
#
_symmetry.space_group_name_H-M   'P 1'
#
loop_
_entity.id
_entity.type
_entity.pdbx_description
1 polymer ?
#
loop_
_entity_poly.entity_id
_entity_poly.type
_entity_poly.pdbx_seq_one_letter_code
_entity_poly.pdbx_strand_id
1 'polypeptide(L)'
;MTVIQRSILIFSLIFISLPQGIVKANNFYKEAVIIGGYSDRDQWIGKKGKSLKNSIGFEYYRKFANDYGDFLTLDVQMRMAYDSTEDSQDAFGIEVHNAWAEHKLGLGRSIRFGHFDPAFGLEPVLDTHGTLLQTLASKNIGFKKDWGIAYKGLLGDYDYEIASQIGSGMGIKRKDGSFLLTSRIGTPQTSEFQYGLSFLYGQTLQSSQSWTIPVSDLVSGKSVRKKRIGIDMQRQLGLFDLKAEAAAGDNDGRTVAGGMVELGYTVPEQQNLKIKMQTLYWSDDWDEKKARDLTLAPVIEYKISSSATMRLGYFHDIYSSSDEDKLILLQLYYFGL
;
A
#
# COMPACT_ATOMS: atom_id res chain seq x y z
N MET A 1 22.82 -13.33 -18.20
CA MET A 1 21.54 -13.53 -17.49
C MET A 1 21.19 -12.25 -16.78
N THR A 2 20.10 -11.63 -17.17
CA THR A 2 19.58 -10.41 -16.54
C THR A 2 19.10 -10.72 -15.09
N VAL A 3 19.03 -9.69 -14.25
CA VAL A 3 18.58 -9.82 -12.83
C VAL A 3 17.21 -10.50 -12.75
N ILE A 4 16.33 -10.22 -13.72
CA ILE A 4 14.99 -10.83 -13.83
C ILE A 4 15.08 -12.36 -14.02
N GLN A 5 16.01 -12.86 -14.85
CA GLN A 5 16.17 -14.30 -15.06
C GLN A 5 16.69 -15.03 -13.81
N ARG A 6 17.52 -14.38 -13.00
CA ARG A 6 18.00 -14.96 -11.71
C ARG A 6 16.90 -14.99 -10.65
N SER A 7 16.05 -13.95 -10.60
CA SER A 7 14.92 -13.90 -9.65
C SER A 7 13.85 -14.94 -9.99
N ILE A 8 13.54 -15.13 -11.27
CA ILE A 8 12.62 -16.19 -11.74
C ILE A 8 13.17 -17.58 -11.42
N LEU A 9 14.49 -17.79 -11.56
CA LEU A 9 15.11 -19.08 -11.28
C LEU A 9 15.09 -19.43 -9.78
N ILE A 10 15.30 -18.46 -8.89
CA ILE A 10 15.23 -18.66 -7.43
C ILE A 10 13.78 -18.95 -7.01
N PHE A 11 12.78 -18.24 -7.56
CA PHE A 11 11.38 -18.52 -7.32
C PHE A 11 10.96 -19.91 -7.83
N SER A 12 11.43 -20.31 -9.00
CA SER A 12 11.16 -21.65 -9.58
C SER A 12 11.77 -22.78 -8.74
N LEU A 13 12.96 -22.59 -8.16
CA LEU A 13 13.62 -23.58 -7.31
C LEU A 13 12.91 -23.74 -5.94
N ILE A 14 12.33 -22.69 -5.38
CA ILE A 14 11.53 -22.78 -4.16
C ILE A 14 10.24 -23.58 -4.39
N PHE A 15 9.64 -23.48 -5.58
CA PHE A 15 8.42 -24.23 -5.92
C PHE A 15 8.66 -25.75 -6.12
N ILE A 16 9.87 -26.15 -6.52
CA ILE A 16 10.17 -27.55 -6.86
C ILE A 16 10.53 -28.38 -5.60
N SER A 17 10.98 -27.75 -4.54
CA SER A 17 11.50 -28.44 -3.34
C SER A 17 10.55 -28.46 -2.13
N LEU A 18 9.33 -27.93 -2.25
CA LEU A 18 8.37 -28.01 -1.15
C LEU A 18 7.82 -29.42 -1.02
N PRO A 19 7.84 -30.02 0.18
CA PRO A 19 7.20 -31.32 0.40
C PRO A 19 5.74 -31.25 -0.05
N GLN A 20 5.21 -32.33 -0.60
CA GLN A 20 3.81 -32.46 -1.01
C GLN A 20 2.92 -32.43 0.23
N GLY A 21 2.86 -31.28 0.92
CA GLY A 21 1.92 -31.00 1.98
C GLY A 21 0.49 -30.94 1.42
N ILE A 22 -0.48 -31.27 2.23
CA ILE A 22 -1.89 -31.19 1.88
C ILE A 22 -2.20 -29.71 1.61
N VAL A 23 -2.53 -29.39 0.35
CA VAL A 23 -2.92 -28.03 -0.05
C VAL A 23 -4.37 -27.81 0.39
N LYS A 24 -4.61 -26.91 1.35
CA LYS A 24 -5.98 -26.59 1.79
C LYS A 24 -6.65 -25.48 1.00
N ALA A 25 -5.89 -24.51 0.49
CA ALA A 25 -6.42 -23.44 -0.35
C ALA A 25 -5.40 -23.01 -1.39
N ASN A 26 -5.85 -22.87 -2.61
CA ASN A 26 -5.07 -22.38 -3.75
C ASN A 26 -5.98 -21.46 -4.55
N ASN A 27 -5.77 -20.16 -4.43
CA ASN A 27 -6.58 -19.15 -5.10
C ASN A 27 -5.71 -18.41 -6.12
N PHE A 28 -6.24 -18.30 -7.33
CA PHE A 28 -5.65 -17.50 -8.39
C PHE A 28 -6.65 -16.44 -8.81
N TYR A 29 -6.41 -15.20 -8.38
CA TYR A 29 -7.25 -14.07 -8.72
C TYR A 29 -6.68 -13.34 -9.94
N LYS A 30 -7.57 -12.90 -10.81
CA LYS A 30 -7.25 -12.02 -11.94
C LYS A 30 -7.59 -10.60 -11.55
N GLU A 31 -6.78 -9.66 -11.98
CA GLU A 31 -6.94 -8.26 -11.69
C GLU A 31 -6.94 -7.43 -12.97
N ALA A 32 -7.79 -6.41 -13.03
CA ALA A 32 -7.74 -5.40 -14.05
C ALA A 32 -8.13 -4.03 -13.46
N VAL A 33 -7.36 -3.01 -13.80
CA VAL A 33 -7.65 -1.61 -13.48
C VAL A 33 -7.77 -0.83 -14.78
N ILE A 34 -8.91 -0.22 -15.00
CA ILE A 34 -9.14 0.77 -16.06
C ILE A 34 -9.45 2.07 -15.38
N ILE A 35 -8.63 3.09 -15.64
CA ILE A 35 -8.76 4.41 -15.04
C ILE A 35 -8.60 5.47 -16.11
N GLY A 36 -9.40 6.51 -16.03
CA GLY A 36 -9.30 7.68 -16.89
C GLY A 36 -10.01 8.86 -16.26
N GLY A 37 -9.62 10.06 -16.68
CA GLY A 37 -10.23 11.26 -16.15
C GLY A 37 -9.65 12.52 -16.73
N TYR A 38 -9.89 13.62 -16.03
CA TYR A 38 -9.52 14.96 -16.44
C TYR A 38 -8.84 15.70 -15.28
N SER A 39 -7.71 16.32 -15.58
CA SER A 39 -7.00 17.23 -14.70
C SER A 39 -7.02 18.63 -15.31
N ASP A 40 -7.09 19.65 -14.49
CA ASP A 40 -6.99 21.06 -14.94
C ASP A 40 -5.58 21.42 -15.43
N ARG A 41 -4.57 20.59 -15.14
CA ARG A 41 -3.18 20.75 -15.62
C ARG A 41 -2.90 19.99 -16.91
N ASP A 42 -3.25 18.69 -16.92
CA ASP A 42 -2.83 17.75 -17.97
C ASP A 42 -3.98 17.34 -18.90
N GLN A 43 -5.16 17.92 -18.71
CA GLN A 43 -6.37 17.61 -19.47
C GLN A 43 -6.81 16.14 -19.29
N TRP A 44 -6.58 15.26 -20.27
CA TRP A 44 -6.98 13.87 -20.18
C TRP A 44 -5.84 13.00 -19.64
N ILE A 45 -6.15 12.21 -18.61
CA ILE A 45 -5.18 11.33 -17.95
C ILE A 45 -5.72 9.92 -17.83
N GLY A 46 -4.81 8.95 -17.85
CA GLY A 46 -5.09 7.51 -17.66
C GLY A 46 -4.46 6.94 -16.38
N LYS A 47 -4.25 7.80 -15.37
CA LYS A 47 -3.64 7.39 -14.10
C LYS A 47 -4.02 8.31 -12.95
N LYS A 48 -3.84 7.84 -11.71
CA LYS A 48 -3.80 8.69 -10.52
C LYS A 48 -2.41 8.61 -9.88
N GLY A 49 -1.61 9.64 -10.12
CA GLY A 49 -0.23 9.67 -9.71
C GLY A 49 0.56 8.47 -10.27
N LYS A 50 1.68 8.14 -9.67
CA LYS A 50 2.50 6.99 -10.09
C LYS A 50 2.00 5.63 -9.59
N SER A 51 1.10 5.62 -8.63
CA SER A 51 0.67 4.41 -7.93
C SER A 51 -0.52 3.70 -8.55
N LEU A 52 -1.40 4.42 -9.24
CA LEU A 52 -2.61 3.84 -9.82
C LEU A 52 -2.66 4.14 -11.33
N LYS A 53 -2.33 3.12 -12.11
CA LYS A 53 -2.25 3.15 -13.57
C LYS A 53 -3.23 2.14 -14.16
N ASN A 54 -3.53 2.26 -15.45
CA ASN A 54 -4.18 1.18 -16.18
C ASN A 54 -3.32 -0.08 -16.10
N SER A 55 -3.90 -1.19 -15.69
CA SER A 55 -3.12 -2.42 -15.47
C SER A 55 -3.95 -3.68 -15.58
N ILE A 56 -3.27 -4.77 -15.89
CA ILE A 56 -3.76 -6.14 -15.77
C ILE A 56 -2.77 -6.93 -14.93
N GLY A 57 -3.30 -7.82 -14.09
CA GLY A 57 -2.46 -8.56 -13.17
C GLY A 57 -3.11 -9.81 -12.63
N PHE A 58 -2.44 -10.38 -11.65
CA PHE A 58 -2.94 -11.53 -10.93
C PHE A 58 -2.41 -11.52 -9.49
N GLU A 59 -3.13 -12.22 -8.61
CA GLU A 59 -2.67 -12.64 -7.28
C GLU A 59 -2.74 -14.16 -7.18
N TYR A 60 -1.66 -14.76 -6.76
CA TYR A 60 -1.58 -16.17 -6.40
C TYR A 60 -1.39 -16.29 -4.89
N TYR A 61 -2.45 -16.74 -4.23
CA TYR A 61 -2.47 -16.94 -2.78
C TYR A 61 -2.57 -18.43 -2.47
N ARG A 62 -1.63 -18.95 -1.66
CA ARG A 62 -1.60 -20.36 -1.31
C ARG A 62 -1.29 -20.60 0.16
N LYS A 63 -2.10 -21.42 0.81
CA LYS A 63 -1.86 -21.95 2.16
C LYS A 63 -1.45 -23.40 2.12
N PHE A 64 -0.41 -23.73 2.87
CA PHE A 64 0.05 -25.08 3.11
C PHE A 64 -0.29 -25.46 4.54
N ALA A 65 -0.90 -26.61 4.70
CA ALA A 65 -1.31 -27.13 5.99
C ALA A 65 -0.84 -28.57 6.17
N ASN A 66 -0.66 -28.97 7.41
CA ASN A 66 -0.46 -30.33 7.85
C ASN A 66 -1.53 -30.69 8.90
N ASP A 67 -1.36 -31.83 9.59
CA ASP A 67 -2.30 -32.30 10.63
C ASP A 67 -2.41 -31.34 11.83
N TYR A 68 -1.43 -30.46 12.02
CA TYR A 68 -1.40 -29.43 13.08
C TYR A 68 -1.97 -28.07 12.64
N GLY A 69 -2.37 -27.92 11.37
CA GLY A 69 -2.91 -26.69 10.81
C GLY A 69 -2.04 -26.03 9.75
N ASP A 70 -2.34 -24.77 9.45
CA ASP A 70 -1.61 -23.99 8.45
C ASP A 70 -0.22 -23.64 8.97
N PHE A 71 0.83 -24.01 8.24
CA PHE A 71 2.23 -23.73 8.63
C PHE A 71 2.95 -22.74 7.73
N LEU A 72 2.50 -22.59 6.46
CA LEU A 72 3.10 -21.66 5.49
C LEU A 72 2.01 -21.03 4.64
N THR A 73 2.13 -19.72 4.41
CA THR A 73 1.32 -18.97 3.45
C THR A 73 2.25 -18.32 2.42
N LEU A 74 1.89 -18.40 1.16
CA LEU A 74 2.54 -17.68 0.05
C LEU A 74 1.53 -16.72 -0.58
N ASP A 75 2.01 -15.54 -0.94
CA ASP A 75 1.26 -14.54 -1.68
C ASP A 75 2.17 -13.87 -2.72
N VAL A 76 1.73 -13.92 -3.97
CA VAL A 76 2.42 -13.29 -5.10
C VAL A 76 1.40 -12.52 -5.92
N GLN A 77 1.49 -11.20 -5.89
CA GLN A 77 0.63 -10.30 -6.65
C GLN A 77 1.48 -9.41 -7.55
N MET A 78 1.22 -9.51 -8.83
CA MET A 78 1.96 -8.79 -9.87
C MET A 78 1.00 -8.21 -10.90
N ARG A 79 1.38 -7.08 -11.48
CA ARG A 79 0.63 -6.48 -12.59
C ARG A 79 1.57 -5.92 -13.66
N MET A 80 1.10 -5.90 -14.88
CA MET A 80 1.63 -5.11 -15.96
C MET A 80 0.83 -3.81 -16.02
N ALA A 81 1.50 -2.69 -15.77
CA ALA A 81 0.91 -1.36 -15.73
C ALA A 81 1.27 -0.58 -16.99
N TYR A 82 0.34 0.26 -17.45
CA TYR A 82 0.52 1.17 -18.57
C TYR A 82 0.32 2.61 -18.12
N ASP A 83 1.31 3.45 -18.40
CA ASP A 83 1.28 4.88 -18.16
C ASP A 83 1.20 5.62 -19.49
N SER A 84 0.05 6.20 -19.78
CA SER A 84 -0.20 6.92 -21.05
C SER A 84 0.51 8.28 -21.14
N THR A 85 1.14 8.73 -20.06
CA THR A 85 1.84 10.04 -20.02
C THR A 85 3.34 9.92 -20.14
N GLU A 86 3.89 8.69 -20.13
CA GLU A 86 5.31 8.43 -20.34
C GLU A 86 5.62 8.16 -21.81
N ASP A 87 6.86 8.41 -22.22
CA ASP A 87 7.33 8.07 -23.54
C ASP A 87 7.24 6.53 -23.79
N SER A 88 7.09 6.17 -25.06
CA SER A 88 6.74 4.80 -25.48
C SER A 88 7.62 3.67 -24.94
N GLN A 89 8.86 3.97 -24.52
CA GLN A 89 9.77 2.98 -23.94
C GLN A 89 9.53 2.72 -22.45
N ASP A 90 9.04 3.71 -21.72
CA ASP A 90 8.79 3.64 -20.26
C ASP A 90 7.30 3.54 -19.91
N ALA A 91 6.43 3.54 -20.93
CA ALA A 91 4.99 3.47 -20.75
C ALA A 91 4.52 2.16 -20.11
N PHE A 92 5.23 1.06 -20.30
CA PHE A 92 4.90 -0.25 -19.73
C PHE A 92 5.88 -0.63 -18.61
N GLY A 93 5.34 -1.08 -17.49
CA GLY A 93 6.11 -1.57 -16.35
C GLY A 93 5.50 -2.80 -15.71
N ILE A 94 6.35 -3.66 -15.15
CA ILE A 94 5.91 -4.75 -14.27
C ILE A 94 6.05 -4.26 -12.84
N GLU A 95 4.93 -4.28 -12.11
CA GLU A 95 4.87 -3.90 -10.71
C GLU A 95 4.61 -5.13 -9.84
N VAL A 96 5.43 -5.30 -8.81
CA VAL A 96 5.26 -6.33 -7.78
C VAL A 96 4.56 -5.70 -6.60
N HIS A 97 3.33 -6.12 -6.30
CA HIS A 97 2.61 -5.65 -5.12
C HIS A 97 2.95 -6.51 -3.91
N ASN A 98 2.66 -7.80 -3.97
CA ASN A 98 3.02 -8.76 -2.96
C ASN A 98 3.98 -9.80 -3.55
N ALA A 99 4.99 -10.20 -2.80
CA ALA A 99 5.84 -11.35 -3.10
C ALA A 99 6.44 -11.84 -1.79
N TRP A 100 5.61 -12.46 -0.94
CA TRP A 100 6.04 -12.86 0.40
C TRP A 100 5.64 -14.28 0.75
N ALA A 101 6.37 -14.85 1.72
CA ALA A 101 6.06 -16.08 2.41
C ALA A 101 5.98 -15.83 3.91
N GLU A 102 4.96 -16.39 4.57
CA GLU A 102 4.78 -16.31 6.02
C GLU A 102 4.75 -17.69 6.64
N HIS A 103 5.72 -17.98 7.49
CA HIS A 103 5.82 -19.21 8.25
C HIS A 103 5.22 -19.05 9.65
N LYS A 104 4.27 -19.91 10.00
CA LYS A 104 3.61 -19.96 11.31
C LYS A 104 4.48 -20.67 12.31
N LEU A 105 4.78 -20.01 13.44
CA LEU A 105 5.58 -20.56 14.53
C LEU A 105 4.72 -21.17 15.67
N GLY A 106 3.40 -21.11 15.52
CA GLY A 106 2.45 -21.48 16.57
C GLY A 106 2.21 -20.36 17.60
N LEU A 107 1.19 -20.54 18.44
CA LEU A 107 0.79 -19.56 19.46
C LEU A 107 0.56 -18.14 18.92
N GLY A 108 -0.04 -18.01 17.74
CA GLY A 108 -0.30 -16.72 17.10
C GLY A 108 0.93 -15.99 16.57
N ARG A 109 2.11 -16.65 16.54
CA ARG A 109 3.36 -16.05 16.04
C ARG A 109 3.66 -16.49 14.63
N SER A 110 4.27 -15.60 13.83
CA SER A 110 4.75 -15.90 12.49
C SER A 110 5.98 -15.08 12.11
N ILE A 111 6.70 -15.55 11.12
CA ILE A 111 7.77 -14.82 10.44
C ILE A 111 7.35 -14.68 8.98
N ARG A 112 7.37 -13.45 8.47
CA ARG A 112 7.15 -13.12 7.07
C ARG A 112 8.44 -12.66 6.45
N PHE A 113 8.70 -13.04 5.20
CA PHE A 113 9.84 -12.57 4.41
C PHE A 113 9.42 -12.36 2.96
N GLY A 114 10.03 -11.37 2.31
CA GLY A 114 9.73 -10.98 0.94
C GLY A 114 9.37 -9.50 0.80
N HIS A 115 8.46 -9.20 -0.14
CA HIS A 115 7.97 -7.87 -0.44
C HIS A 115 6.56 -7.69 0.14
N PHE A 116 6.42 -6.83 1.15
CA PHE A 116 5.19 -6.64 1.92
C PHE A 116 5.11 -5.23 2.53
N ASP A 117 3.95 -4.89 3.10
CA ASP A 117 3.70 -3.58 3.70
C ASP A 117 4.56 -3.36 4.95
N PRO A 118 5.18 -2.17 5.12
CA PRO A 118 5.83 -1.78 6.37
C PRO A 118 4.83 -1.78 7.54
N ALA A 119 5.26 -2.24 8.70
CA ALA A 119 4.43 -2.29 9.91
C ALA A 119 4.22 -0.88 10.49
N PHE A 120 3.48 -0.01 9.80
CA PHE A 120 3.23 1.38 10.21
C PHE A 120 1.85 1.86 9.75
N GLY A 121 1.09 2.45 10.67
CA GLY A 121 -0.21 3.07 10.41
C GLY A 121 -1.26 2.08 9.91
N LEU A 122 -2.14 2.54 9.05
CA LEU A 122 -3.21 1.73 8.46
C LEU A 122 -2.76 0.81 7.33
N GLU A 123 -1.57 1.01 6.74
CA GLU A 123 -1.14 0.26 5.56
C GLU A 123 -1.13 -1.27 5.76
N PRO A 124 -0.58 -1.82 6.88
CA PRO A 124 -0.55 -3.27 7.08
C PRO A 124 -1.90 -3.90 7.43
N VAL A 125 -2.92 -3.08 7.71
CA VAL A 125 -4.26 -3.54 8.12
C VAL A 125 -5.37 -3.22 7.11
N LEU A 126 -5.06 -2.40 6.10
CA LEU A 126 -5.97 -2.05 5.01
C LEU A 126 -5.42 -2.51 3.67
N ASP A 127 -6.21 -3.23 2.93
CA ASP A 127 -5.93 -3.41 1.50
C ASP A 127 -6.42 -2.18 0.73
N THR A 128 -5.48 -1.33 0.33
CA THR A 128 -5.73 -0.16 -0.51
C THR A 128 -5.37 -0.40 -1.97
N HIS A 129 -5.06 -1.65 -2.32
CA HIS A 129 -4.77 -2.05 -3.68
C HIS A 129 -5.99 -1.83 -4.59
N GLY A 130 -5.77 -1.20 -5.71
CA GLY A 130 -6.85 -0.87 -6.65
C GLY A 130 -7.87 0.18 -6.17
N THR A 131 -7.70 0.82 -5.02
CA THR A 131 -8.62 1.87 -4.54
C THR A 131 -8.17 3.27 -4.96
N LEU A 132 -9.13 4.19 -5.14
CA LEU A 132 -8.82 5.60 -5.41
C LEU A 132 -8.30 6.33 -4.16
N LEU A 133 -8.85 6.00 -2.99
CA LEU A 133 -8.43 6.59 -1.71
C LEU A 133 -7.30 5.76 -1.09
N GLN A 134 -6.31 6.43 -0.55
CA GLN A 134 -5.07 5.82 -0.13
C GLN A 134 -4.75 6.21 1.32
N THR A 135 -3.89 5.43 1.99
CA THR A 135 -3.38 5.73 3.33
C THR A 135 -2.34 6.86 3.29
N LEU A 136 -1.83 7.22 4.46
CA LEU A 136 -0.77 8.21 4.60
C LEU A 136 0.61 7.71 4.14
N ALA A 137 0.77 6.40 3.88
CA ALA A 137 2.07 5.75 3.63
C ALA A 137 2.91 6.42 2.52
N SER A 138 2.28 6.86 1.42
CA SER A 138 3.00 7.52 0.31
C SER A 138 3.67 8.82 0.72
N LYS A 139 3.02 9.62 1.54
CA LYS A 139 3.55 10.88 2.06
C LYS A 139 4.53 10.64 3.20
N ASN A 140 4.18 9.74 4.10
CA ASN A 140 4.92 9.46 5.32
C ASN A 140 6.22 8.67 5.07
N ILE A 141 6.13 7.55 4.34
CA ILE A 141 7.27 6.64 4.09
C ILE A 141 7.89 6.91 2.71
N GLY A 142 7.04 7.18 1.71
CA GLY A 142 7.42 7.39 0.32
C GLY A 142 7.09 6.19 -0.58
N PHE A 143 6.75 5.05 0.02
CA PHE A 143 6.27 3.84 -0.67
C PHE A 143 5.40 3.02 0.30
N LYS A 144 4.64 2.07 -0.25
CA LYS A 144 3.74 1.21 0.52
C LYS A 144 4.34 -0.13 0.87
N LYS A 145 5.17 -0.67 0.00
CA LYS A 145 5.73 -2.02 0.14
C LYS A 145 7.23 -2.01 -0.02
N ASP A 146 7.92 -2.91 0.68
CA ASP A 146 9.36 -3.01 0.66
C ASP A 146 9.81 -4.46 0.95
N TRP A 147 11.03 -4.80 0.56
CA TRP A 147 11.62 -6.12 0.77
C TRP A 147 12.19 -6.24 2.18
N GLY A 148 11.91 -7.34 2.86
CA GLY A 148 12.46 -7.54 4.20
C GLY A 148 11.95 -8.78 4.89
N ILE A 149 12.04 -8.72 6.22
CA ILE A 149 11.56 -9.73 7.16
C ILE A 149 10.71 -9.06 8.23
N ALA A 150 9.61 -9.70 8.62
CA ALA A 150 8.78 -9.26 9.74
C ALA A 150 8.53 -10.42 10.71
N TYR A 151 8.40 -10.07 11.97
CA TYR A 151 7.94 -10.96 13.04
C TYR A 151 6.61 -10.43 13.57
N LYS A 152 5.62 -11.30 13.61
CA LYS A 152 4.27 -11.03 14.11
C LYS A 152 3.98 -11.86 15.34
N GLY A 153 3.17 -11.34 16.22
CA GLY A 153 2.76 -12.06 17.41
C GLY A 153 1.59 -11.41 18.15
N LEU A 154 1.25 -12.01 19.29
CA LEU A 154 0.23 -11.53 20.19
C LEU A 154 0.88 -11.09 21.50
N LEU A 155 0.43 -9.99 22.07
CA LEU A 155 0.78 -9.49 23.38
C LEU A 155 -0.51 -9.18 24.16
N GLY A 156 -0.98 -10.17 24.92
CA GLY A 156 -2.33 -10.12 25.50
C GLY A 156 -3.39 -10.07 24.42
N ASP A 157 -4.20 -9.04 24.45
CA ASP A 157 -5.28 -8.79 23.48
C ASP A 157 -4.84 -7.95 22.27
N TYR A 158 -3.56 -7.69 22.11
CA TYR A 158 -3.00 -6.87 21.05
C TYR A 158 -2.18 -7.70 20.07
N ASP A 159 -2.33 -7.40 18.78
CA ASP A 159 -1.44 -7.85 17.73
C ASP A 159 -0.24 -6.92 17.64
N TYR A 160 0.94 -7.47 17.40
CA TYR A 160 2.11 -6.67 17.07
C TYR A 160 2.84 -7.22 15.84
N GLU A 161 3.46 -6.32 15.11
CA GLU A 161 4.36 -6.62 14.00
C GLU A 161 5.62 -5.75 14.11
N ILE A 162 6.78 -6.37 13.92
CA ILE A 162 8.09 -5.70 13.85
C ILE A 162 8.73 -6.13 12.54
N ALA A 163 9.12 -5.16 11.72
CA ALA A 163 9.71 -5.42 10.41
C ALA A 163 11.07 -4.72 10.25
N SER A 164 11.97 -5.42 9.54
CA SER A 164 13.25 -4.89 9.06
C SER A 164 13.29 -5.06 7.55
N GLN A 165 13.36 -3.95 6.82
CA GLN A 165 13.24 -3.89 5.37
C GLN A 165 14.41 -3.10 4.77
N ILE A 166 14.59 -3.18 3.45
CA ILE A 166 15.75 -2.58 2.78
C ILE A 166 15.62 -1.07 2.52
N GLY A 167 14.43 -0.48 2.66
CA GLY A 167 14.20 0.97 2.51
C GLY A 167 14.22 1.47 1.07
N SER A 168 14.00 0.59 0.09
CA SER A 168 14.10 0.92 -1.35
C SER A 168 12.81 0.64 -2.15
N GLY A 169 11.72 0.31 -1.49
CA GLY A 169 10.44 0.00 -2.14
C GLY A 169 10.53 -1.27 -3.00
N MET A 170 10.11 -1.22 -4.26
CA MET A 170 10.10 -2.37 -5.15
C MET A 170 11.51 -2.88 -5.52
N GLY A 171 12.53 -2.05 -5.40
CA GLY A 171 13.91 -2.42 -5.75
C GLY A 171 14.50 -3.44 -4.78
N ILE A 172 14.90 -4.64 -5.25
CA ILE A 172 15.51 -5.69 -4.42
C ILE A 172 16.90 -5.30 -3.90
N LYS A 173 17.58 -4.39 -4.58
CA LYS A 173 18.93 -3.99 -4.19
C LYS A 173 18.89 -2.79 -3.26
N ARG A 174 19.50 -2.94 -2.09
CA ARG A 174 19.78 -1.83 -1.21
C ARG A 174 20.63 -0.77 -1.93
N LYS A 175 20.23 0.49 -1.85
CA LYS A 175 20.94 1.64 -2.44
C LYS A 175 21.21 2.70 -1.39
N ASP A 176 22.32 3.39 -1.52
CA ASP A 176 22.72 4.52 -0.67
C ASP A 176 22.59 4.24 0.84
N GLY A 177 22.92 3.01 1.25
CA GLY A 177 22.81 2.63 2.65
C GLY A 177 21.39 2.51 3.19
N SER A 178 20.36 2.48 2.34
CA SER A 178 18.95 2.43 2.73
C SER A 178 18.61 1.23 3.63
N PHE A 179 17.74 1.46 4.59
CA PHE A 179 17.11 0.46 5.47
C PHE A 179 15.85 1.04 6.10
N LEU A 180 14.97 0.19 6.57
CA LEU A 180 13.74 0.59 7.23
C LEU A 180 13.41 -0.38 8.37
N LEU A 181 13.24 0.16 9.56
CA LEU A 181 12.74 -0.55 10.73
C LEU A 181 11.38 0.02 11.07
N THR A 182 10.37 -0.84 11.17
CA THR A 182 9.02 -0.44 11.53
C THR A 182 8.46 -1.37 12.60
N SER A 183 7.55 -0.83 13.41
CA SER A 183 6.76 -1.64 14.33
C SER A 183 5.38 -1.02 14.51
N ARG A 184 4.39 -1.87 14.67
CA ARG A 184 3.02 -1.52 15.05
C ARG A 184 2.52 -2.47 16.12
N ILE A 185 1.85 -1.92 17.11
CA ILE A 185 1.05 -2.65 18.09
C ILE A 185 -0.36 -2.08 18.07
N GLY A 186 -1.38 -2.93 18.07
CA GLY A 186 -2.76 -2.48 18.00
C GLY A 186 -3.74 -3.59 18.28
N THR A 187 -5.02 -3.26 18.29
CA THR A 187 -6.08 -4.26 18.41
C THR A 187 -6.10 -5.19 17.20
N PRO A 188 -6.53 -6.45 17.35
CA PRO A 188 -6.69 -7.38 16.24
C PRO A 188 -7.62 -6.84 15.15
N GLN A 189 -7.38 -7.25 13.90
CA GLN A 189 -8.22 -6.86 12.76
C GLN A 189 -9.68 -7.33 12.87
N THR A 190 -9.96 -8.29 13.75
CA THR A 190 -11.32 -8.78 14.05
C THR A 190 -12.06 -7.92 15.05
N SER A 191 -11.43 -6.92 15.66
CA SER A 191 -12.06 -6.03 16.63
C SER A 191 -12.99 -5.03 15.94
N GLU A 192 -14.13 -4.73 16.53
CA GLU A 192 -15.08 -3.72 16.02
C GLU A 192 -14.47 -2.30 15.99
N PHE A 193 -13.65 -2.00 16.97
CA PHE A 193 -12.86 -0.78 17.03
C PHE A 193 -11.38 -1.16 16.98
N GLN A 194 -10.75 -0.81 15.89
CA GLN A 194 -9.34 -1.06 15.66
C GLN A 194 -8.56 0.23 15.86
N TYR A 195 -7.45 0.13 16.58
CA TYR A 195 -6.51 1.22 16.76
C TYR A 195 -5.10 0.67 16.92
N GLY A 196 -4.12 1.49 16.61
CA GLY A 196 -2.72 1.11 16.71
C GLY A 196 -1.79 2.27 16.99
N LEU A 197 -0.61 1.92 17.50
CA LEU A 197 0.54 2.78 17.70
C LEU A 197 1.69 2.23 16.88
N SER A 198 2.38 3.10 16.16
CA SER A 198 3.43 2.73 15.22
C SER A 198 4.70 3.54 15.43
N PHE A 199 5.84 2.90 15.16
CA PHE A 199 7.17 3.51 15.17
C PHE A 199 7.92 3.17 13.88
N LEU A 200 8.69 4.13 13.40
CA LEU A 200 9.55 3.98 12.23
C LEU A 200 10.89 4.65 12.48
N TYR A 201 11.94 3.94 12.11
CA TYR A 201 13.28 4.47 12.00
C TYR A 201 13.96 3.88 10.77
N GLY A 202 14.50 4.73 9.90
CA GLY A 202 15.15 4.23 8.71
C GLY A 202 15.85 5.30 7.91
N GLN A 203 16.45 4.83 6.84
CA GLN A 203 17.02 5.62 5.78
C GLN A 203 16.42 5.10 4.47
N THR A 204 15.42 5.81 3.95
CA THR A 204 14.64 5.34 2.81
C THR A 204 14.97 6.14 1.56
N LEU A 205 14.92 5.49 0.42
CA LEU A 205 15.04 6.20 -0.86
C LEU A 205 13.84 7.13 -1.02
N GLN A 206 14.11 8.37 -1.41
CA GLN A 206 13.07 9.37 -1.60
C GLN A 206 12.33 9.12 -2.90
N SER A 207 11.03 9.00 -2.83
CA SER A 207 10.14 8.89 -3.98
C SER A 207 9.22 10.09 -4.11
N SER A 208 8.87 10.44 -5.33
CA SER A 208 8.03 11.62 -5.57
C SER A 208 6.56 11.41 -5.28
N GLN A 209 6.01 10.21 -5.29
CA GLN A 209 4.56 9.98 -5.09
C GLN A 209 4.16 8.51 -5.16
N SER A 210 5.03 7.57 -4.94
CA SER A 210 4.67 6.21 -5.18
C SER A 210 4.67 5.33 -3.95
N TRP A 211 3.94 4.32 -4.03
CA TRP A 211 3.62 3.29 -3.08
C TRP A 211 4.57 2.11 -3.20
N THR A 212 4.74 1.67 -4.44
CA THR A 212 5.63 0.59 -4.86
C THR A 212 6.17 1.02 -6.21
N ILE A 213 7.38 1.53 -6.24
CA ILE A 213 7.94 2.17 -7.42
C ILE A 213 9.12 1.41 -8.00
N PRO A 214 9.25 1.38 -9.32
CA PRO A 214 10.50 1.07 -9.98
C PRO A 214 11.59 2.05 -9.55
N VAL A 215 12.82 1.58 -9.50
CA VAL A 215 13.97 2.41 -9.09
C VAL A 215 14.18 3.62 -10.00
N SER A 216 13.75 3.55 -11.27
CA SER A 216 13.76 4.65 -12.24
C SER A 216 12.93 5.85 -11.81
N ASP A 217 11.89 5.63 -10.98
CA ASP A 217 10.97 6.68 -10.56
C ASP A 217 11.42 7.42 -9.29
N LEU A 218 12.61 7.16 -8.80
CA LEU A 218 13.16 7.84 -7.62
C LEU A 218 13.63 9.25 -7.98
N VAL A 219 13.25 10.23 -7.14
CA VAL A 219 13.60 11.66 -7.33
C VAL A 219 15.12 11.89 -7.28
N SER A 220 15.78 11.18 -6.37
CA SER A 220 17.23 11.17 -6.26
C SER A 220 17.67 9.79 -5.82
N GLY A 221 18.73 9.24 -6.34
CA GLY A 221 19.28 7.97 -5.86
C GLY A 221 19.79 8.02 -4.40
N LYS A 222 19.49 9.08 -3.65
CA LYS A 222 19.89 9.31 -2.26
C LYS A 222 18.79 8.92 -1.29
N SER A 223 19.19 8.39 -0.16
CA SER A 223 18.31 8.05 0.94
C SER A 223 18.15 9.22 1.92
N VAL A 224 16.98 9.29 2.55
CA VAL A 224 16.62 10.29 3.57
C VAL A 224 16.41 9.56 4.88
N ARG A 225 17.04 10.02 5.95
CA ARG A 225 16.82 9.47 7.29
C ARG A 225 15.49 9.93 7.82
N LYS A 226 14.67 8.97 8.24
CA LYS A 226 13.33 9.21 8.76
C LYS A 226 13.16 8.62 10.15
N LYS A 227 12.46 9.36 11.01
CA LYS A 227 11.98 8.90 12.32
C LYS A 227 10.51 9.26 12.41
N ARG A 228 9.66 8.34 12.83
CA ARG A 228 8.22 8.55 12.94
C ARG A 228 7.65 7.90 14.18
N ILE A 229 6.65 8.55 14.70
CA ILE A 229 5.61 7.95 15.54
C ILE A 229 4.28 8.16 14.84
N GLY A 230 3.39 7.17 14.90
CA GLY A 230 2.06 7.24 14.28
C GLY A 230 1.01 6.58 15.14
N ILE A 231 -0.21 7.06 14.96
CA ILE A 231 -1.41 6.47 15.52
C ILE A 231 -2.41 6.24 14.39
N ASP A 232 -3.15 5.18 14.48
CA ASP A 232 -4.18 4.84 13.50
C ASP A 232 -5.44 4.32 14.19
N MET A 233 -6.57 4.45 13.51
CA MET A 233 -7.83 3.88 13.95
C MET A 233 -8.77 3.60 12.78
N GLN A 234 -9.59 2.56 12.95
CA GLN A 234 -10.74 2.32 12.07
C GLN A 234 -11.92 1.75 12.88
N ARG A 235 -13.13 2.15 12.48
CA ARG A 235 -14.34 1.70 13.14
C ARG A 235 -15.53 1.69 12.18
N GLN A 236 -16.31 0.62 12.24
CA GLN A 236 -17.63 0.55 11.60
C GLN A 236 -18.70 1.03 12.61
N LEU A 237 -19.52 2.00 12.22
CA LEU A 237 -20.60 2.58 13.02
C LEU A 237 -21.92 2.48 12.25
N GLY A 238 -22.52 1.31 12.28
CA GLY A 238 -23.73 1.02 11.47
C GLY A 238 -23.43 1.16 9.96
N LEU A 239 -24.05 2.15 9.33
CA LEU A 239 -23.85 2.45 7.89
C LEU A 239 -22.61 3.30 7.60
N PHE A 240 -21.96 3.81 8.64
CA PHE A 240 -20.76 4.62 8.51
C PHE A 240 -19.50 3.79 8.77
N ASP A 241 -18.44 4.04 8.02
CA ASP A 241 -17.10 3.59 8.31
C ASP A 241 -16.17 4.79 8.47
N LEU A 242 -15.37 4.77 9.53
CA LEU A 242 -14.41 5.81 9.88
C LEU A 242 -13.02 5.21 9.88
N LYS A 243 -12.08 5.87 9.21
CA LYS A 243 -10.66 5.58 9.27
C LYS A 243 -9.90 6.88 9.51
N ALA A 244 -8.89 6.82 10.36
CA ALA A 244 -8.01 7.94 10.61
C ALA A 244 -6.58 7.46 10.88
N GLU A 245 -5.62 8.25 10.45
CA GLU A 245 -4.21 8.02 10.67
C GLU A 245 -3.50 9.35 10.87
N ALA A 246 -2.57 9.42 11.81
CA ALA A 246 -1.70 10.57 11.99
C ALA A 246 -0.28 10.11 12.26
N ALA A 247 0.69 10.87 11.75
CA ALA A 247 2.11 10.63 11.96
C ALA A 247 2.87 11.94 12.12
N ALA A 248 3.92 11.90 12.95
CA ALA A 248 4.84 13.00 13.13
C ALA A 248 6.26 12.48 13.31
N GLY A 249 7.24 13.32 13.02
CA GLY A 249 8.64 12.94 13.17
C GLY A 249 9.62 13.86 12.49
N ASP A 250 10.67 13.27 11.93
CA ASP A 250 11.83 13.99 11.41
C ASP A 250 12.30 13.41 10.06
N ASN A 251 12.70 14.29 9.12
CA ASN A 251 13.39 14.00 7.88
C ASN A 251 14.73 14.76 7.86
N ASP A 252 15.82 14.08 8.23
CA ASP A 252 17.17 14.70 8.24
C ASP A 252 17.21 16.05 8.98
N GLY A 253 16.56 16.14 10.16
CA GLY A 253 16.49 17.34 10.99
C GLY A 253 15.31 18.27 10.68
N ARG A 254 14.48 17.98 9.67
CA ARG A 254 13.25 18.73 9.40
C ARG A 254 12.06 18.05 10.04
N THR A 255 11.30 18.79 10.83
CA THR A 255 10.08 18.29 11.45
C THR A 255 8.99 18.06 10.40
N VAL A 256 8.42 16.89 10.39
CA VAL A 256 7.34 16.51 9.48
C VAL A 256 6.13 16.00 10.28
N ALA A 257 4.94 16.30 9.80
CA ALA A 257 3.72 15.79 10.41
C ALA A 257 2.56 15.80 9.41
N GLY A 258 1.60 14.92 9.64
CA GLY A 258 0.38 14.91 8.86
C GLY A 258 -0.61 13.88 9.35
N GLY A 259 -1.73 13.80 8.65
CA GLY A 259 -2.79 12.87 8.96
C GLY A 259 -3.80 12.76 7.85
N MET A 260 -4.63 11.73 7.95
CA MET A 260 -5.78 11.55 7.08
C MET A 260 -7.00 11.11 7.88
N VAL A 261 -8.17 11.50 7.40
CA VAL A 261 -9.47 11.02 7.88
C VAL A 261 -10.30 10.63 6.66
N GLU A 262 -10.87 9.43 6.68
CA GLU A 262 -11.82 8.93 5.70
C GLU A 262 -13.12 8.57 6.39
N LEU A 263 -14.23 9.12 5.90
CA LEU A 263 -15.58 8.78 6.31
C LEU A 263 -16.30 8.16 5.11
N GLY A 264 -16.82 6.94 5.29
CA GLY A 264 -17.66 6.24 4.32
C GLY A 264 -19.10 6.15 4.81
N TYR A 265 -20.05 6.20 3.90
CA TYR A 265 -21.48 5.99 4.15
C TYR A 265 -22.03 4.98 3.14
N THR A 266 -22.58 3.88 3.64
CA THR A 266 -23.27 2.89 2.81
C THR A 266 -24.73 3.27 2.68
N VAL A 267 -25.24 3.42 1.45
CA VAL A 267 -26.63 3.80 1.20
C VAL A 267 -27.56 2.64 1.55
N PRO A 268 -28.52 2.78 2.48
CA PRO A 268 -29.30 1.66 3.03
C PRO A 268 -30.09 0.87 1.98
N GLU A 269 -30.68 1.58 1.03
CA GLU A 269 -31.52 1.00 -0.03
C GLU A 269 -30.69 0.41 -1.18
N GLN A 270 -29.42 0.79 -1.26
CA GLN A 270 -28.47 0.36 -2.27
C GLN A 270 -27.16 -0.04 -1.59
N GLN A 271 -27.13 -1.18 -0.92
CA GLN A 271 -25.97 -1.65 -0.14
C GLN A 271 -24.67 -1.80 -0.97
N ASN A 272 -24.79 -1.81 -2.29
CA ASN A 272 -23.68 -1.78 -3.24
C ASN A 272 -23.16 -0.37 -3.54
N LEU A 273 -23.82 0.69 -3.03
CA LEU A 273 -23.41 2.08 -3.21
C LEU A 273 -22.81 2.64 -1.92
N LYS A 274 -21.59 3.16 -2.00
CA LYS A 274 -20.92 3.88 -0.92
C LYS A 274 -20.52 5.27 -1.36
N ILE A 275 -20.68 6.24 -0.48
CA ILE A 275 -20.17 7.60 -0.62
C ILE A 275 -19.06 7.77 0.39
N LYS A 276 -17.89 8.22 -0.04
CA LYS A 276 -16.71 8.39 0.81
C LYS A 276 -16.20 9.83 0.70
N MET A 277 -15.67 10.33 1.79
CA MET A 277 -14.95 11.60 1.85
C MET A 277 -13.64 11.39 2.58
N GLN A 278 -12.53 11.70 1.93
CA GLN A 278 -11.21 11.68 2.55
C GLN A 278 -10.60 13.08 2.58
N THR A 279 -9.98 13.41 3.68
CA THR A 279 -9.10 14.56 3.83
C THR A 279 -7.73 14.05 4.23
N LEU A 280 -6.70 14.44 3.50
CA LEU A 280 -5.31 14.11 3.77
C LEU A 280 -4.50 15.40 3.84
N TYR A 281 -3.79 15.59 4.96
CA TYR A 281 -2.87 16.70 5.17
C TYR A 281 -1.47 16.16 5.44
N TRP A 282 -0.45 16.79 4.85
CA TRP A 282 0.95 16.47 5.11
C TRP A 282 1.82 17.71 5.05
N SER A 283 2.81 17.81 5.95
CA SER A 283 3.87 18.81 5.91
C SER A 283 5.23 18.14 5.88
N ASP A 284 6.00 18.36 4.81
CA ASP A 284 7.37 17.87 4.66
C ASP A 284 8.40 18.70 5.41
N ASP A 285 8.01 19.89 5.86
CA ASP A 285 8.76 20.77 6.74
C ASP A 285 7.77 21.63 7.53
N TRP A 286 7.65 21.39 8.84
CA TRP A 286 6.67 22.09 9.66
C TRP A 286 6.94 23.58 9.79
N ASP A 287 8.20 23.97 9.73
CA ASP A 287 8.64 25.36 9.85
C ASP A 287 8.47 26.13 8.53
N GLU A 288 8.37 25.40 7.41
CA GLU A 288 8.19 25.98 6.08
C GLU A 288 6.74 25.86 5.62
N LYS A 289 6.01 26.98 5.57
CA LYS A 289 4.60 26.99 5.12
C LYS A 289 4.40 26.45 3.71
N LYS A 290 5.42 26.59 2.85
CA LYS A 290 5.38 26.13 1.46
C LYS A 290 5.54 24.62 1.28
N ALA A 291 5.84 23.87 2.35
CA ALA A 291 6.01 22.43 2.31
C ALA A 291 4.76 21.67 2.80
N ARG A 292 3.58 22.23 2.58
CA ARG A 292 2.29 21.69 3.08
C ARG A 292 1.38 21.31 1.93
N ASP A 293 0.80 20.14 2.04
CA ASP A 293 -0.15 19.58 1.08
C ASP A 293 -1.47 19.25 1.79
N LEU A 294 -2.58 19.58 1.14
CA LEU A 294 -3.91 19.21 1.57
C LEU A 294 -4.68 18.62 0.38
N THR A 295 -5.16 17.41 0.51
CA THR A 295 -6.04 16.76 -0.47
C THR A 295 -7.44 16.58 0.12
N LEU A 296 -8.45 17.02 -0.62
CA LEU A 296 -9.87 16.76 -0.36
C LEU A 296 -10.39 15.82 -1.45
N ALA A 297 -10.99 14.68 -1.06
CA ALA A 297 -11.34 13.64 -2.02
C ALA A 297 -12.71 12.99 -1.72
N PRO A 298 -13.82 13.55 -2.23
CA PRO A 298 -15.09 12.83 -2.33
C PRO A 298 -15.03 11.75 -3.40
N VAL A 299 -15.51 10.54 -3.06
CA VAL A 299 -15.54 9.37 -3.95
C VAL A 299 -16.90 8.68 -3.83
N ILE A 300 -17.49 8.35 -4.96
CA ILE A 300 -18.64 7.44 -5.06
C ILE A 300 -18.13 6.08 -5.53
N GLU A 301 -18.45 5.03 -4.80
CA GLU A 301 -18.09 3.65 -5.11
C GLU A 301 -19.35 2.81 -5.30
N TYR A 302 -19.45 2.14 -6.45
CA TYR A 302 -20.55 1.25 -6.78
C TYR A 302 -20.03 -0.15 -7.10
N LYS A 303 -20.45 -1.14 -6.29
CA LYS A 303 -20.16 -2.56 -6.54
C LYS A 303 -21.09 -3.08 -7.61
N ILE A 304 -20.56 -3.34 -8.80
CA ILE A 304 -21.31 -3.94 -9.92
C ILE A 304 -21.56 -5.42 -9.63
N SER A 305 -20.56 -6.10 -9.05
CA SER A 305 -20.62 -7.51 -8.65
C SER A 305 -19.69 -7.77 -7.47
N SER A 306 -19.58 -9.01 -7.00
CA SER A 306 -18.58 -9.40 -6.00
C SER A 306 -17.13 -9.16 -6.46
N SER A 307 -16.90 -9.15 -7.77
CA SER A 307 -15.54 -9.02 -8.36
C SER A 307 -15.32 -7.69 -9.09
N ALA A 308 -16.36 -6.89 -9.33
CA ALA A 308 -16.24 -5.66 -10.12
C ALA A 308 -16.77 -4.45 -9.35
N THR A 309 -15.98 -3.39 -9.32
CA THR A 309 -16.31 -2.13 -8.64
C THR A 309 -16.03 -0.95 -9.58
N MET A 310 -16.96 -0.02 -9.68
CA MET A 310 -16.79 1.26 -10.35
C MET A 310 -16.64 2.36 -9.32
N ARG A 311 -15.74 3.32 -9.56
CA ARG A 311 -15.52 4.47 -8.68
C ARG A 311 -15.44 5.75 -9.48
N LEU A 312 -16.10 6.78 -8.98
CA LEU A 312 -15.97 8.16 -9.46
C LEU A 312 -15.41 8.99 -8.31
N GLY A 313 -14.27 9.62 -8.52
CA GLY A 313 -13.60 10.45 -7.52
C GLY A 313 -13.31 11.85 -8.04
N TYR A 314 -13.47 12.85 -7.18
CA TYR A 314 -12.95 14.19 -7.38
C TYR A 314 -11.84 14.42 -6.35
N PHE A 315 -10.70 14.92 -6.78
CA PHE A 315 -9.56 15.22 -5.95
C PHE A 315 -9.20 16.69 -6.10
N HIS A 316 -9.12 17.38 -4.98
CA HIS A 316 -8.65 18.74 -4.93
C HIS A 316 -7.38 18.79 -4.12
N ASP A 317 -6.26 18.86 -4.83
CA ASP A 317 -4.92 18.92 -4.23
C ASP A 317 -4.50 20.38 -4.12
N ILE A 318 -4.39 20.86 -2.88
CA ILE A 318 -3.98 22.22 -2.53
C ILE A 318 -2.55 22.14 -2.02
N TYR A 319 -1.61 22.62 -2.82
CA TYR A 319 -0.19 22.66 -2.47
C TYR A 319 0.20 24.08 -2.09
N SER A 320 0.86 24.24 -0.96
CA SER A 320 1.37 25.54 -0.56
C SER A 320 2.59 26.01 -1.37
N SER A 321 3.24 25.07 -2.07
CA SER A 321 4.44 25.31 -2.90
C SER A 321 4.14 25.46 -4.39
N SER A 322 2.93 25.15 -4.86
CA SER A 322 2.55 25.17 -6.26
C SER A 322 1.07 25.52 -6.42
N ASP A 323 0.60 25.64 -7.66
CA ASP A 323 -0.81 25.84 -7.96
C ASP A 323 -1.66 24.65 -7.54
N GLU A 324 -2.94 24.91 -7.27
CA GLU A 324 -3.95 23.88 -7.03
C GLU A 324 -4.04 22.91 -8.20
N ASP A 325 -4.32 21.63 -7.91
CA ASP A 325 -4.64 20.63 -8.91
C ASP A 325 -6.02 20.03 -8.65
N LYS A 326 -6.87 19.98 -9.68
CA LYS A 326 -8.22 19.45 -9.61
C LYS A 326 -8.35 18.30 -10.60
N LEU A 327 -8.76 17.17 -10.09
CA LEU A 327 -8.74 15.91 -10.80
C LEU A 327 -10.07 15.19 -10.65
N ILE A 328 -10.70 14.82 -11.75
CA ILE A 328 -11.86 13.93 -11.78
C ILE A 328 -11.43 12.61 -12.40
N LEU A 329 -11.68 11.50 -11.72
CA LEU A 329 -11.32 10.15 -12.15
C LEU A 329 -12.52 9.23 -12.15
N LEU A 330 -12.65 8.46 -13.22
CA LEU A 330 -13.49 7.26 -13.30
C LEU A 330 -12.58 6.03 -13.31
N GLN A 331 -12.87 5.07 -12.45
CA GLN A 331 -12.16 3.80 -12.36
C GLN A 331 -13.14 2.64 -12.49
N LEU A 332 -12.77 1.64 -13.29
CA LEU A 332 -13.33 0.30 -13.24
C LEU A 332 -12.24 -0.64 -12.70
N TYR A 333 -12.54 -1.31 -11.60
CA TYR A 333 -11.67 -2.26 -10.94
C TYR A 333 -12.31 -3.65 -10.95
N TYR A 334 -11.59 -4.62 -11.45
CA TYR A 334 -11.95 -6.03 -11.40
C TYR A 334 -10.91 -6.81 -10.59
N PHE A 335 -11.38 -7.60 -9.63
CA PHE A 335 -10.58 -8.55 -8.88
C PHE A 335 -11.43 -9.80 -8.58
N GLY A 336 -11.07 -10.93 -9.18
CA GLY A 336 -11.86 -12.15 -9.05
C GLY A 336 -11.13 -13.40 -9.56
N LEU A 337 -11.70 -14.57 -9.25
CA LEU A 337 -11.19 -15.89 -9.65
C LEU A 337 -11.22 -16.10 -11.16
#